data_c33982f2295c19b8433fb3e0ef94ad80
#
_entry.id   c33982f2295c19b8433fb3e0ef94ad80
#
_cell.length_a   1.000
_cell.length_b   1.000
_cell.length_c   1.000
_cell.angle_alpha   90.00
_cell.angle_beta   90.00
_cell.angle_gamma   90.00
#
_symmetry.space_group_name_H-M   'P 1'
#
loop_
_entity.id
_entity.type
_entity.pdbx_description
1 polymer ?
#
loop_
_entity_poly.entity_id
_entity_poly.type
_entity_poly.pdbx_seq_one_letter_code
_entity_poly.pdbx_strand_id
1 'polypeptide(L)'
;EIVDCDWSSDVCSSDLLVDEDFHVAIYRDRYPVTRGHLLFVPKYNTPGVIADALRDAVEMGERMVASGECEGYNVGINQGHTAGQTVMYPHVHLIPRRIGDCADPTGGVRGVIFGQQNYKAAGYQQPA
;
A
#
# COMPACT_ATOMS: atom_id res chain seq x y z
N GLU A 1 16.52 10.31 5.95
CA GLU A 1 15.43 11.28 6.01
C GLU A 1 14.63 11.28 4.74
N ILE A 2 13.40 11.70 4.84
CA ILE A 2 12.52 11.82 3.68
C ILE A 2 12.66 13.20 3.02
N VAL A 3 13.90 13.64 2.82
CA VAL A 3 14.17 14.93 2.17
C VAL A 3 13.86 14.89 0.68
N ASP A 4 13.91 13.70 0.08
CA ASP A 4 13.62 13.53 -1.35
C ASP A 4 12.13 13.33 -1.63
N CYS A 5 11.30 13.22 -0.59
CA CYS A 5 9.86 13.13 -0.79
C CYS A 5 9.34 14.48 -1.26
N ASP A 6 8.53 14.47 -2.29
CA ASP A 6 7.94 15.70 -2.82
C ASP A 6 6.85 16.18 -1.86
N TRP A 7 7.18 17.17 -1.04
CA TRP A 7 6.26 17.71 -0.04
C TRP A 7 5.07 18.44 -0.64
N SER A 8 5.15 18.82 -1.91
CA SER A 8 4.01 19.40 -2.62
C SER A 8 3.07 18.31 -3.15
N SER A 9 3.50 17.05 -3.09
CA SER A 9 2.72 15.92 -3.57
C SER A 9 1.67 15.48 -2.54
N ASP A 10 0.87 14.50 -2.94
CA ASP A 10 -0.19 13.94 -2.11
C ASP A 10 0.30 12.86 -1.14
N VAL A 11 1.61 12.58 -1.09
CA VAL A 11 2.15 11.50 -0.26
C VAL A 11 2.64 12.02 1.10
N CYS A 12 3.50 13.03 1.09
CA CYS A 12 4.21 13.46 2.30
C CYS A 12 3.70 14.77 2.87
N SER A 13 2.45 15.10 2.68
CA SER A 13 1.87 16.33 3.23
C SER A 13 1.71 16.21 4.74
N SER A 14 2.14 17.21 5.49
CA SER A 14 2.15 17.17 6.95
C SER A 14 0.74 17.02 7.56
N ASP A 15 -0.30 17.49 6.86
CA ASP A 15 -1.68 17.34 7.34
C ASP A 15 -2.18 15.89 7.27
N LEU A 16 -1.46 15.02 6.56
CA LEU A 16 -1.79 13.60 6.43
C LEU A 16 -0.98 12.72 7.36
N LEU A 17 0.02 13.28 8.06
CA LEU A 17 0.88 12.50 8.93
C LEU A 17 0.10 11.90 10.11
N VAL A 18 0.26 10.59 10.31
CA VAL A 18 -0.39 9.84 11.39
C VAL A 18 0.59 9.57 12.53
N ASP A 19 1.79 9.11 12.18
CA ASP A 19 2.81 8.72 13.17
C ASP A 19 4.16 8.59 12.47
N GLU A 20 5.24 8.58 13.25
CA GLU A 20 6.58 8.38 12.69
C GLU A 20 7.56 7.91 13.75
N ASP A 21 8.58 7.21 13.29
CA ASP A 21 9.74 6.85 14.11
C ASP A 21 11.03 7.20 13.35
N PHE A 22 12.18 6.60 13.73
CA PHE A 22 13.46 6.90 13.08
C PHE A 22 13.53 6.48 11.62
N HIS A 23 12.77 5.46 11.23
CA HIS A 23 12.94 4.84 9.91
C HIS A 23 11.74 5.02 9.00
N VAL A 24 10.53 5.18 9.56
CA VAL A 24 9.30 5.13 8.78
C VAL A 24 8.35 6.23 9.26
N ALA A 25 7.74 6.92 8.31
CA ALA A 25 6.64 7.84 8.57
C ALA A 25 5.36 7.26 7.99
N ILE A 26 4.27 7.36 8.72
CA ILE A 26 2.97 6.82 8.32
C ILE A 26 2.04 7.97 8.01
N TYR A 27 1.47 7.95 6.79
CA TYR A 27 0.55 8.99 6.33
C TYR A 27 -0.78 8.36 5.93
N ARG A 28 -1.86 9.12 6.04
CA ARG A 28 -3.12 8.75 5.38
C ARG A 28 -2.94 9.00 3.89
N ASP A 29 -3.47 8.10 3.06
CA ASP A 29 -3.53 8.37 1.62
C ASP A 29 -4.58 9.48 1.39
N ARG A 30 -4.22 10.48 0.60
CA ARG A 30 -5.12 11.60 0.29
C ARG A 30 -6.33 11.15 -0.54
N TYR A 31 -6.15 10.09 -1.34
CA TYR A 31 -7.20 9.53 -2.19
C TYR A 31 -7.44 8.06 -1.81
N PRO A 32 -7.98 7.80 -0.61
CA PRO A 32 -8.03 6.44 -0.09
C PRO A 32 -8.87 5.52 -0.97
N VAL A 33 -8.34 4.34 -1.23
CA VAL A 33 -9.06 3.29 -1.97
C VAL A 33 -10.15 2.69 -1.09
N THR A 34 -9.85 2.55 0.21
CA THR A 34 -10.82 2.13 1.24
C THR A 34 -10.58 2.98 2.48
N ARG A 35 -11.55 2.97 3.41
CA ARG A 35 -11.38 3.69 4.68
C ARG A 35 -10.19 3.14 5.44
N GLY A 36 -9.28 4.03 5.83
CA GLY A 36 -8.09 3.66 6.58
C GLY A 36 -6.88 3.32 5.73
N HIS A 37 -6.92 3.59 4.44
CA HIS A 37 -5.77 3.41 3.54
C HIS A 37 -4.59 4.26 4.01
N LEU A 38 -3.48 3.61 4.34
CA LEU A 38 -2.28 4.26 4.86
C LEU A 38 -1.10 4.07 3.92
N LEU A 39 -0.17 5.02 4.02
CA LEU A 39 1.11 4.97 3.31
C LEU A 39 2.24 4.91 4.33
N PHE A 40 3.12 3.95 4.16
CA PHE A 40 4.32 3.80 4.99
C PHE A 40 5.51 4.25 4.17
N VAL A 41 6.11 5.37 4.56
CA VAL A 41 7.15 6.05 3.79
C VAL A 41 8.49 5.86 4.51
N PRO A 42 9.44 5.17 3.87
CA PRO A 42 10.77 5.00 4.48
C PRO A 42 11.49 6.34 4.53
N LYS A 43 12.09 6.67 5.68
CA LYS A 43 12.80 7.94 5.84
C LYS A 43 14.13 7.97 5.09
N TYR A 44 14.64 6.80 4.72
CA TYR A 44 15.83 6.65 3.88
C TYR A 44 15.46 5.77 2.69
N ASN A 45 15.83 6.21 1.50
CA ASN A 45 15.51 5.48 0.27
C ASN A 45 16.54 4.39 0.03
N THR A 46 16.49 3.34 0.85
CA THR A 46 17.34 2.17 0.75
C THR A 46 16.48 0.91 0.85
N PRO A 47 16.91 -0.20 0.24
CA PRO A 47 16.14 -1.45 0.34
C PRO A 47 15.87 -1.88 1.78
N GLY A 48 16.82 -1.66 2.69
CA GLY A 48 16.65 -2.03 4.10
C GLY A 48 15.55 -1.25 4.79
N VAL A 49 15.48 0.06 4.56
CA VAL A 49 14.45 0.91 5.20
C VAL A 49 13.10 0.73 4.50
N ILE A 50 13.09 0.46 3.20
CA ILE A 50 11.87 0.06 2.49
C ILE A 50 11.33 -1.23 3.09
N ALA A 51 12.19 -2.21 3.41
CA ALA A 51 11.78 -3.44 4.07
C ALA A 51 11.18 -3.17 5.45
N ASP A 52 11.73 -2.20 6.19
CA ASP A 52 11.15 -1.78 7.48
C ASP A 52 9.72 -1.24 7.28
N ALA A 53 9.51 -0.43 6.26
CA ALA A 53 8.19 0.10 5.95
C ALA A 53 7.19 -1.03 5.60
N LEU A 54 7.62 -2.02 4.84
CA LEU A 54 6.79 -3.19 4.53
C LEU A 54 6.42 -3.96 5.78
N ARG A 55 7.39 -4.21 6.66
CA ARG A 55 7.14 -4.91 7.92
C ARG A 55 6.15 -4.14 8.78
N ASP A 56 6.35 -2.82 8.91
CA ASP A 56 5.47 -2.00 9.74
C ASP A 56 4.04 -2.00 9.18
N ALA A 57 3.89 -1.99 7.87
CA ALA A 57 2.58 -2.07 7.23
C ALA A 57 1.88 -3.39 7.56
N VAL A 58 2.60 -4.51 7.49
CA VAL A 58 2.04 -5.81 7.84
C VAL A 58 1.64 -5.85 9.31
N GLU A 59 2.49 -5.33 10.20
CA GLU A 59 2.18 -5.29 11.64
C GLU A 59 0.93 -4.46 11.91
N MET A 60 0.79 -3.32 11.24
CA MET A 60 -0.42 -2.50 11.38
C MET A 60 -1.65 -3.22 10.86
N GLY A 61 -1.53 -3.88 9.71
CA GLY A 61 -2.63 -4.66 9.15
C GLY A 61 -3.10 -5.76 10.10
N GLU A 62 -2.16 -6.46 10.73
CA GLU A 62 -2.48 -7.48 11.71
C GLU A 62 -3.22 -6.89 12.93
N ARG A 63 -2.81 -5.72 13.38
CA ARG A 63 -3.50 -5.05 14.49
C ARG A 63 -4.91 -4.62 14.10
N MET A 64 -5.10 -4.13 12.87
CA MET A 64 -6.41 -3.73 12.38
C MET A 64 -7.38 -4.91 12.30
N VAL A 65 -6.89 -6.06 11.87
CA VAL A 65 -7.72 -7.27 11.83
C VAL A 65 -8.06 -7.73 13.25
N ALA A 66 -7.07 -7.74 14.14
CA ALA A 66 -7.28 -8.17 15.54
C ALA A 66 -8.27 -7.28 16.27
N SER A 67 -8.30 -5.99 15.96
CA SER A 67 -9.23 -5.05 16.60
C SER A 67 -10.63 -5.04 15.98
N GLY A 68 -10.83 -5.75 14.86
CA GLY A 68 -12.09 -5.77 14.15
C GLY A 68 -12.32 -4.60 13.22
N GLU A 69 -11.31 -3.76 13.00
CA GLU A 69 -11.43 -2.62 12.10
C GLU A 69 -11.62 -3.04 10.65
N CYS A 70 -11.03 -4.16 10.26
CA CYS A 70 -11.18 -4.76 8.94
C CYS A 70 -11.06 -6.28 9.05
N GLU A 71 -11.40 -7.00 7.96
CA GLU A 71 -11.31 -8.45 7.93
C GLU A 71 -10.06 -8.97 7.24
N GLY A 72 -9.38 -8.11 6.51
CA GLY A 72 -8.13 -8.44 5.82
C GLY A 72 -7.44 -7.18 5.34
N TYR A 73 -6.31 -7.33 4.66
CA TYR A 73 -5.60 -6.17 4.12
C TYR A 73 -4.71 -6.57 2.96
N ASN A 74 -4.41 -5.62 2.11
CA ASN A 74 -3.37 -5.75 1.10
C ASN A 74 -2.24 -4.79 1.42
N VAL A 75 -1.00 -5.23 1.19
CA VAL A 75 0.20 -4.41 1.32
C VAL A 75 0.94 -4.48 0.00
N GLY A 76 1.43 -3.35 -0.48
CA GLY A 76 2.18 -3.35 -1.72
C GLY A 76 2.92 -2.05 -1.95
N ILE A 77 3.86 -2.11 -2.88
CA ILE A 77 4.66 -0.96 -3.30
C ILE A 77 4.76 -0.96 -4.82
N ASN A 78 4.70 0.22 -5.40
CA ASN A 78 4.92 0.39 -6.84
C ASN A 78 6.32 0.98 -7.03
N GLN A 79 7.21 0.24 -7.67
CA GLN A 79 8.57 0.70 -7.93
C GLN A 79 8.80 0.79 -9.43
N GLY A 80 8.93 2.01 -9.92
CA GLY A 80 9.13 2.31 -11.34
C GLY A 80 7.84 2.65 -12.08
N HIS A 81 7.98 3.37 -13.18
CA HIS A 81 6.82 3.80 -13.99
C HIS A 81 6.00 2.62 -14.51
N THR A 82 6.66 1.56 -14.95
CA THR A 82 5.98 0.35 -15.47
C THR A 82 5.17 -0.36 -14.41
N ALA A 83 5.49 -0.16 -13.14
CA ALA A 83 4.75 -0.73 -12.02
C ALA A 83 3.65 0.21 -11.52
N GLY A 84 3.47 1.37 -12.17
CA GLY A 84 2.42 2.32 -11.81
C GLY A 84 2.81 3.38 -10.80
N GLN A 85 4.11 3.53 -10.51
CA GLN A 85 4.56 4.57 -9.58
C GLN A 85 4.37 5.94 -10.20
N THR A 86 3.65 6.83 -9.51
CA THR A 86 3.37 8.20 -9.96
C THR A 86 4.15 9.23 -9.16
N VAL A 87 4.35 9.01 -7.87
CA VAL A 87 5.21 9.80 -7.01
C VAL A 87 6.49 8.98 -6.81
N MET A 88 7.62 9.53 -7.22
CA MET A 88 8.84 8.74 -7.40
C MET A 88 9.65 8.49 -6.12
N TYR A 89 9.21 8.97 -4.98
CA TYR A 89 9.76 8.54 -3.70
C TYR A 89 9.02 7.27 -3.24
N PRO A 90 9.72 6.24 -2.77
CA PRO A 90 9.08 4.96 -2.43
C PRO A 90 8.08 5.10 -1.28
N HIS A 91 6.96 4.42 -1.41
CA HIS A 91 5.95 4.38 -0.36
C HIS A 91 5.18 3.08 -0.45
N VAL A 92 4.88 2.51 0.71
CA VAL A 92 4.19 1.23 0.82
C VAL A 92 2.75 1.48 1.19
N HIS A 93 1.84 0.90 0.42
CA HIS A 93 0.41 1.00 0.69
C HIS A 93 -0.03 -0.08 1.67
N LEU A 94 -0.85 0.30 2.65
CA LEU A 94 -1.64 -0.62 3.45
C LEU A 94 -3.10 -0.31 3.17
N ILE A 95 -3.81 -1.28 2.60
CA ILE A 95 -5.20 -1.12 2.18
C ILE A 95 -6.06 -2.08 3.00
N PRO A 96 -6.79 -1.57 4.02
CA PRO A 96 -7.71 -2.40 4.78
C PRO A 96 -8.84 -2.91 3.89
N ARG A 97 -9.17 -4.19 4.05
CA ARG A 97 -10.18 -4.83 3.23
C ARG A 97 -11.34 -5.29 4.09
N ARG A 98 -12.56 -5.11 3.55
CA ARG A 98 -13.79 -5.46 4.25
C ARG A 98 -14.70 -6.24 3.33
N ILE A 99 -15.50 -7.12 3.91
CA ILE A 99 -16.47 -7.89 3.14
C ILE A 99 -17.36 -6.92 2.36
N GLY A 100 -17.47 -7.16 1.06
CA GLY A 100 -18.32 -6.36 0.19
C GLY A 100 -17.69 -5.07 -0.35
N ASP A 101 -16.42 -4.81 -0.07
CA ASP A 101 -15.75 -3.59 -0.57
C ASP A 101 -15.47 -3.63 -2.08
N CYS A 102 -15.52 -4.80 -2.68
CA CYS A 102 -15.46 -4.95 -4.13
C CYS A 102 -16.22 -6.22 -4.54
N ALA A 103 -16.50 -6.35 -5.83
CA ALA A 103 -17.32 -7.45 -6.34
C ALA A 103 -16.62 -8.82 -6.21
N ASP A 104 -15.33 -8.87 -6.52
CA ASP A 104 -14.55 -10.11 -6.47
C ASP A 104 -13.12 -9.81 -6.06
N PRO A 105 -12.75 -10.11 -4.79
CA PRO A 105 -11.38 -9.86 -4.31
C PRO A 105 -10.39 -10.96 -4.68
N THR A 106 -10.83 -12.06 -5.32
CA THR A 106 -9.96 -13.20 -5.57
C THR A 106 -8.68 -12.80 -6.29
N GLY A 107 -7.54 -13.21 -5.74
CA GLY A 107 -6.23 -12.95 -6.31
C GLY A 107 -5.62 -11.60 -5.90
N GLY A 108 -6.44 -10.65 -5.44
CA GLY A 108 -5.98 -9.38 -4.84
C GLY A 108 -4.85 -8.70 -5.60
N VAL A 109 -3.64 -8.79 -5.06
CA VAL A 109 -2.43 -8.15 -5.59
C VAL A 109 -2.18 -8.46 -7.07
N ARG A 110 -2.63 -9.62 -7.54
CA ARG A 110 -2.49 -10.01 -8.96
C ARG A 110 -3.22 -9.06 -9.90
N GLY A 111 -4.15 -8.27 -9.38
CA GLY A 111 -4.92 -7.29 -10.15
C GLY A 111 -4.08 -6.13 -10.70
N VAL A 112 -2.78 -6.06 -10.38
CA VAL A 112 -1.87 -5.09 -11.01
C VAL A 112 -1.79 -5.30 -12.53
N ILE A 113 -2.09 -6.49 -13.00
CA ILE A 113 -2.27 -6.76 -14.44
C ILE A 113 -3.75 -7.02 -14.66
N PHE A 114 -4.41 -6.16 -15.40
CA PHE A 114 -5.85 -6.27 -15.65
C PHE A 114 -6.18 -7.60 -16.30
N GLY A 115 -7.24 -8.23 -15.80
CA GLY A 115 -7.69 -9.53 -16.30
C GLY A 115 -6.95 -10.73 -15.74
N GLN A 116 -5.88 -10.52 -14.95
CA GLN A 116 -5.07 -11.59 -14.40
C GLN A 116 -5.28 -11.79 -12.89
N GLN A 117 -6.21 -11.05 -12.30
CA GLN A 117 -6.43 -11.10 -10.86
C GLN A 117 -6.99 -12.46 -10.42
N ASN A 118 -8.13 -12.86 -10.96
CA ASN A 118 -8.78 -14.09 -10.54
C ASN A 118 -8.34 -15.26 -11.44
N TYR A 119 -7.31 -15.97 -10.99
CA TYR A 119 -6.76 -17.13 -11.71
C TYR A 119 -7.69 -18.35 -11.67
N LYS A 120 -8.77 -18.30 -10.87
CA LYS A 120 -9.78 -19.36 -10.78
C LYS A 120 -10.98 -19.06 -11.66
N ALA A 121 -11.03 -17.92 -12.31
CA ALA A 121 -12.17 -17.56 -13.17
C ALA A 121 -12.19 -18.42 -14.43
N ALA A 122 -13.39 -18.73 -14.88
CA ALA A 122 -13.57 -19.39 -16.17
C ALA A 122 -12.99 -18.47 -17.27
N GLY A 123 -12.21 -19.05 -18.16
CA GLY A 123 -11.60 -18.29 -19.25
C GLY A 123 -10.27 -17.62 -18.89
N TYR A 124 -9.78 -17.78 -17.66
CA TYR A 124 -8.44 -17.28 -17.30
C TYR A 124 -7.39 -17.94 -18.20
N GLN A 125 -6.50 -17.13 -18.76
CA GLN A 125 -5.41 -17.61 -19.61
C GLN A 125 -4.09 -17.11 -19.07
N GLN A 126 -3.13 -18.04 -18.95
CA GLN A 126 -1.78 -17.66 -18.53
C GLN A 126 -1.11 -16.84 -19.63
N PRO A 127 -0.29 -15.85 -19.24
CA PRO A 127 0.49 -15.11 -20.23
C PRO A 127 1.52 -16.01 -20.90
N ALA A 128 1.92 -15.65 -22.09
CA ALA A 128 2.93 -16.39 -22.87
C ALA A 128 4.29 -16.35 -22.18
#